data_ab19043566256b6bd79f838cc92244fc
#
_entry.id   ab19043566256b6bd79f838cc92244fc
#
_cell.length_a   1.000
_cell.length_b   1.000
_cell.length_c   1.000
_cell.angle_alpha   90.00
_cell.angle_beta   90.00
_cell.angle_gamma   90.00
#
_symmetry.space_group_name_H-M   'P 1'
#
loop_
_entity.id
_entity.type
_entity.pdbx_description
1 polymer ?
#
loop_
_entity_poly.entity_id
_entity_poly.type
_entity_poly.pdbx_seq_one_letter_code
_entity_poly.pdbx_strand_id
1 'polypeptide(L)'
;MRKLVAGIALLCVFASSAEARTHHHHSRHHSYRYAHLGRPAAWCGWYMRSQVGQDPGPQYNLARAWAHYGVSAGGPSVGAIVVWRHHVGTIVGQENGHWIVRSGNDGHAVRTRPRSLAGAIAFRRAYASM
;
A
#
# COMPACT_ATOMS: atom_id res chain seq x y z
N MET A 1 -2.61 48.22 68.02
CA MET A 1 -1.72 47.21 67.37
C MET A 1 -2.43 46.65 66.16
N ARG A 2 -2.04 47.09 64.95
CA ARG A 2 -2.65 46.68 63.69
C ARG A 2 -1.76 45.61 63.07
N LYS A 3 -2.30 44.41 62.89
CA LYS A 3 -1.59 43.33 62.16
C LYS A 3 -1.99 43.41 60.67
N LEU A 4 -1.02 43.77 59.86
CA LEU A 4 -1.12 43.66 58.39
C LEU A 4 -0.95 42.19 57.97
N VAL A 5 -1.95 41.67 57.29
CA VAL A 5 -1.88 40.36 56.63
C VAL A 5 -1.56 40.60 55.12
N ALA A 6 -0.38 40.27 54.76
CA ALA A 6 0.04 40.30 53.30
C ALA A 6 -0.50 39.09 52.60
N GLY A 7 -1.40 39.32 51.64
CA GLY A 7 -1.89 38.29 50.73
C GLY A 7 -0.88 38.06 49.59
N ILE A 8 -0.37 36.84 49.46
CA ILE A 8 0.44 36.43 48.36
C ILE A 8 -0.49 35.96 47.25
N ALA A 9 -0.58 36.71 46.16
CA ALA A 9 -1.28 36.30 44.94
C ALA A 9 -0.36 35.33 44.14
N LEU A 10 -0.79 34.09 44.08
CA LEU A 10 -0.14 33.06 43.28
C LEU A 10 -0.60 33.19 41.82
N LEU A 11 0.27 33.72 40.95
CA LEU A 11 0.01 33.83 39.52
C LEU A 11 0.26 32.45 38.86
N CYS A 12 -0.80 31.70 38.55
CA CYS A 12 -0.70 30.50 37.73
C CYS A 12 -0.52 30.88 36.27
N VAL A 13 0.71 30.78 35.77
CA VAL A 13 1.02 30.88 34.37
C VAL A 13 0.70 29.54 33.72
N PHE A 14 -0.43 29.46 33.02
CA PHE A 14 -0.71 28.32 32.14
C PHE A 14 0.12 28.47 30.89
N ALA A 15 1.21 27.71 30.79
CA ALA A 15 1.93 27.52 29.56
C ALA A 15 1.09 26.62 28.63
N SER A 16 0.42 27.22 27.65
CA SER A 16 -0.22 26.49 26.56
C SER A 16 0.88 25.92 25.67
N SER A 17 1.21 24.65 25.84
CA SER A 17 1.97 23.89 24.85
C SER A 17 1.09 23.68 23.63
N ALA A 18 1.32 24.49 22.59
CA ALA A 18 0.79 24.23 21.27
C ALA A 18 1.53 23.01 20.69
N GLU A 19 0.96 21.82 20.83
CA GLU A 19 1.40 20.65 20.10
C GLU A 19 1.15 20.89 18.62
N ALA A 20 2.22 21.13 17.87
CA ALA A 20 2.20 21.15 16.43
C ALA A 20 1.88 19.73 15.92
N ARG A 21 0.59 19.47 15.65
CA ARG A 21 0.16 18.30 14.91
C ARG A 21 0.72 18.43 13.51
N THR A 22 1.83 17.79 13.23
CA THR A 22 2.33 17.58 11.89
C THR A 22 1.33 16.71 11.15
N HIS A 23 0.48 17.34 10.35
CA HIS A 23 -0.41 16.65 9.45
C HIS A 23 0.41 15.97 8.35
N HIS A 24 0.64 14.66 8.50
CA HIS A 24 1.07 13.80 7.41
C HIS A 24 -0.05 13.65 6.37
N HIS A 25 -0.40 14.74 5.68
CA HIS A 25 -1.48 14.76 4.67
C HIS A 25 -0.98 14.67 3.23
N HIS A 26 0.30 14.34 3.00
CA HIS A 26 0.87 14.44 1.64
C HIS A 26 0.93 13.12 0.84
N SER A 27 0.59 11.97 1.44
CA SER A 27 0.71 10.69 0.74
C SER A 27 -0.54 10.25 -0.04
N ARG A 28 -1.73 10.73 0.34
CA ARG A 28 -2.98 10.26 -0.27
C ARG A 28 -3.39 10.98 -1.56
N HIS A 29 -2.94 12.20 -1.77
CA HIS A 29 -3.35 12.98 -2.95
C HIS A 29 -2.61 12.63 -4.23
N HIS A 30 -1.38 12.10 -4.17
CA HIS A 30 -0.65 11.69 -5.36
C HIS A 30 -1.19 10.39 -5.99
N SER A 31 -1.64 9.43 -5.18
CA SER A 31 -2.18 8.18 -5.70
C SER A 31 -3.53 8.36 -6.42
N TYR A 32 -4.37 9.30 -5.98
CA TYR A 32 -5.66 9.58 -6.63
C TYR A 32 -5.54 10.26 -7.99
N ARG A 33 -4.57 11.14 -8.20
CA ARG A 33 -4.38 11.82 -9.48
C ARG A 33 -3.89 10.90 -10.59
N TYR A 34 -3.04 9.94 -10.27
CA TYR A 34 -2.61 8.91 -11.23
C TYR A 34 -3.73 7.92 -11.56
N ALA A 35 -4.69 7.73 -10.68
CA ALA A 35 -5.78 6.78 -10.85
C ALA A 35 -6.77 7.15 -11.97
N HIS A 36 -6.85 8.41 -12.38
CA HIS A 36 -7.84 8.87 -13.34
C HIS A 36 -7.29 9.31 -14.71
N LEU A 37 -5.98 9.50 -14.83
CA LEU A 37 -5.34 9.87 -16.08
C LEU A 37 -4.62 8.68 -16.68
N GLY A 38 -5.21 8.06 -17.70
CA GLY A 38 -4.55 7.03 -18.52
C GLY A 38 -4.64 5.60 -17.99
N ARG A 39 -5.61 5.29 -17.11
CA ARG A 39 -5.84 3.90 -16.68
C ARG A 39 -6.30 3.04 -17.87
N PRO A 40 -5.58 1.96 -18.24
CA PRO A 40 -5.98 1.07 -19.32
C PRO A 40 -7.24 0.27 -18.94
N ALA A 41 -7.96 -0.26 -19.94
CA ALA A 41 -9.15 -1.11 -19.72
C ALA A 41 -8.81 -2.35 -18.87
N ALA A 42 -7.68 -3.00 -19.13
CA ALA A 42 -7.12 -4.08 -18.31
C ALA A 42 -6.06 -3.48 -17.36
N TRP A 43 -6.46 -3.11 -16.15
CA TRP A 43 -5.63 -2.31 -15.26
C TRP A 43 -5.05 -3.06 -14.04
N CYS A 44 -5.07 -4.38 -14.02
CA CYS A 44 -4.45 -5.12 -12.92
C CYS A 44 -2.92 -4.91 -12.85
N GLY A 45 -2.21 -4.94 -13.98
CA GLY A 45 -0.79 -4.64 -14.04
C GLY A 45 -0.48 -3.18 -13.71
N TRP A 46 -1.28 -2.25 -14.23
CA TRP A 46 -1.18 -0.84 -13.92
C TRP A 46 -1.36 -0.56 -12.40
N TYR A 47 -2.33 -1.23 -11.76
CA TYR A 47 -2.51 -1.15 -10.31
C TYR A 47 -1.28 -1.67 -9.56
N MET A 48 -0.72 -2.81 -9.99
CA MET A 48 0.46 -3.38 -9.35
C MET A 48 1.67 -2.46 -9.38
N ARG A 49 1.83 -1.61 -10.41
CA ARG A 49 2.90 -0.60 -10.48
C ARG A 49 2.86 0.37 -9.30
N SER A 50 1.67 0.68 -8.78
CA SER A 50 1.50 1.52 -7.59
C SER A 50 1.71 0.78 -6.25
N GLN A 51 1.81 -0.55 -6.27
CA GLN A 51 1.94 -1.38 -5.09
C GLN A 51 3.37 -1.80 -4.79
N VAL A 52 4.28 -1.63 -5.74
CA VAL A 52 5.72 -1.86 -5.55
C VAL A 52 6.44 -0.56 -5.22
N GLY A 53 7.56 -0.65 -4.51
CA GLY A 53 8.23 0.53 -3.96
C GLY A 53 8.69 1.55 -5.02
N GLN A 54 9.10 1.07 -6.19
CA GLN A 54 9.47 1.91 -7.34
C GLN A 54 8.68 1.46 -8.56
N ASP A 55 8.04 2.41 -9.25
CA ASP A 55 7.29 2.11 -10.48
C ASP A 55 8.21 1.52 -11.55
N PRO A 56 7.98 0.26 -11.97
CA PRO A 56 8.85 -0.41 -12.94
C PRO A 56 8.59 0.03 -14.39
N GLY A 57 7.63 0.93 -14.61
CA GLY A 57 7.34 1.51 -15.91
C GLY A 57 6.12 0.93 -16.65
N PRO A 58 5.72 1.58 -17.76
CA PRO A 58 4.46 1.31 -18.45
C PRO A 58 4.38 -0.08 -19.11
N GLN A 59 5.48 -0.76 -19.38
CA GLN A 59 5.50 -2.13 -19.89
C GLN A 59 4.81 -3.10 -18.91
N TYR A 60 4.81 -2.79 -17.62
CA TYR A 60 4.14 -3.56 -16.56
C TYR A 60 2.65 -3.27 -16.43
N ASN A 61 2.06 -2.48 -17.32
CA ASN A 61 0.61 -2.43 -17.43
C ASN A 61 0.02 -3.79 -17.84
N LEU A 62 0.79 -4.59 -18.57
CA LEU A 62 0.42 -5.94 -18.95
C LEU A 62 0.67 -6.93 -17.81
N ALA A 63 -0.35 -7.68 -17.41
CA ALA A 63 -0.23 -8.67 -16.34
C ALA A 63 0.94 -9.64 -16.53
N ARG A 64 1.08 -10.22 -17.73
CA ARG A 64 2.13 -11.20 -18.04
C ARG A 64 3.55 -10.65 -17.95
N ALA A 65 3.75 -9.33 -18.09
CA ALA A 65 5.08 -8.73 -17.95
C ALA A 65 5.64 -8.91 -16.53
N TRP A 66 4.78 -9.01 -15.55
CA TRP A 66 5.16 -9.24 -14.15
C TRP A 66 5.85 -10.60 -13.93
N ALA A 67 5.74 -11.54 -14.86
CA ALA A 67 6.50 -12.80 -14.80
C ALA A 67 8.02 -12.58 -14.85
N HIS A 68 8.47 -11.41 -15.32
CA HIS A 68 9.88 -11.04 -15.42
C HIS A 68 10.29 -9.98 -14.38
N TYR A 69 9.39 -9.58 -13.46
CA TYR A 69 9.67 -8.58 -12.45
C TYR A 69 10.56 -9.15 -11.33
N GLY A 70 11.51 -8.34 -10.86
CA GLY A 70 12.32 -8.65 -9.68
C GLY A 70 13.00 -10.03 -9.75
N VAL A 71 12.90 -10.79 -8.66
CA VAL A 71 13.47 -12.14 -8.53
C VAL A 71 12.36 -13.19 -8.33
N SER A 72 12.69 -14.47 -8.59
CA SER A 72 11.77 -15.57 -8.27
C SER A 72 11.48 -15.61 -6.77
N ALA A 73 10.21 -15.82 -6.42
CA ALA A 73 9.81 -16.09 -5.04
C ALA A 73 9.93 -17.57 -4.65
N GLY A 74 10.24 -18.45 -5.60
CA GLY A 74 10.35 -19.90 -5.39
C GLY A 74 9.00 -20.63 -5.26
N GLY A 75 7.89 -19.90 -5.19
CA GLY A 75 6.54 -20.42 -5.03
C GLY A 75 5.62 -19.45 -4.32
N PRO A 76 4.39 -19.85 -4.00
CA PRO A 76 3.44 -19.01 -3.30
C PRO A 76 3.89 -18.76 -1.87
N SER A 77 3.85 -17.50 -1.47
CA SER A 77 4.15 -17.04 -0.10
C SER A 77 3.58 -15.65 0.10
N VAL A 78 3.30 -15.25 1.33
CA VAL A 78 2.84 -13.89 1.65
C VAL A 78 3.89 -12.87 1.19
N GLY A 79 3.44 -11.83 0.51
CA GLY A 79 4.28 -10.82 -0.11
C GLY A 79 4.73 -11.16 -1.54
N ALA A 80 4.53 -12.39 -2.02
CA ALA A 80 4.82 -12.72 -3.40
C ALA A 80 3.77 -12.13 -4.36
N ILE A 81 4.25 -11.65 -5.50
CA ILE A 81 3.43 -11.27 -6.63
C ILE A 81 3.12 -12.55 -7.39
N VAL A 82 1.85 -12.91 -7.49
CA VAL A 82 1.37 -14.04 -8.29
C VAL A 82 0.92 -13.53 -9.65
N VAL A 83 1.39 -14.18 -10.68
CA VAL A 83 1.17 -13.78 -12.07
C VAL A 83 0.45 -14.89 -12.82
N TRP A 84 -0.65 -14.56 -13.43
CA TRP A 84 -1.35 -15.36 -14.43
C TRP A 84 -1.19 -14.69 -15.80
N ARG A 85 -1.54 -15.39 -16.84
CA ARG A 85 -1.43 -14.87 -18.21
C ARG A 85 -2.16 -13.51 -18.39
N HIS A 86 -3.32 -13.35 -17.77
CA HIS A 86 -4.18 -12.18 -17.92
C HIS A 86 -4.51 -11.46 -16.61
N HIS A 87 -3.85 -11.84 -15.52
CA HIS A 87 -4.08 -11.21 -14.21
C HIS A 87 -2.81 -11.21 -13.37
N VAL A 88 -2.73 -10.28 -12.43
CA VAL A 88 -1.62 -10.18 -11.47
C VAL A 88 -2.14 -9.64 -10.14
N GLY A 89 -1.58 -10.12 -9.05
CA GLY A 89 -1.90 -9.65 -7.71
C GLY A 89 -0.80 -9.97 -6.71
N THR A 90 -0.97 -9.50 -5.49
CA THR A 90 -0.07 -9.81 -4.37
C THR A 90 -0.75 -10.76 -3.41
N ILE A 91 -0.06 -11.82 -3.02
CA ILE A 91 -0.49 -12.71 -1.95
C ILE A 91 -0.30 -11.96 -0.64
N VAL A 92 -1.39 -11.71 0.08
CA VAL A 92 -1.39 -10.93 1.32
C VAL A 92 -1.69 -11.77 2.57
N GLY A 93 -2.06 -13.02 2.41
CA GLY A 93 -2.35 -13.94 3.50
C GLY A 93 -2.76 -15.33 3.04
N GLN A 94 -3.10 -16.15 4.01
CA GLN A 94 -3.70 -17.47 3.81
C GLN A 94 -4.76 -17.69 4.89
N GLU A 95 -5.95 -18.10 4.50
CA GLU A 95 -7.06 -18.37 5.40
C GLU A 95 -7.76 -19.68 5.00
N ASN A 96 -7.99 -20.57 5.96
CA ASN A 96 -8.68 -21.85 5.74
C ASN A 96 -8.10 -22.65 4.55
N GLY A 97 -6.79 -22.64 4.36
CA GLY A 97 -6.11 -23.30 3.26
C GLY A 97 -6.17 -22.59 1.92
N HIS A 98 -6.80 -21.42 1.84
CA HIS A 98 -6.90 -20.61 0.64
C HIS A 98 -5.95 -19.40 0.69
N TRP A 99 -5.28 -19.12 -0.42
CA TRP A 99 -4.47 -17.94 -0.57
C TRP A 99 -5.34 -16.69 -0.73
N ILE A 100 -5.05 -15.66 0.05
CA ILE A 100 -5.70 -14.36 -0.05
C ILE A 100 -4.87 -13.47 -0.95
N VAL A 101 -5.47 -13.00 -2.02
CA VAL A 101 -4.81 -12.18 -3.03
C VAL A 101 -5.46 -10.79 -3.11
N ARG A 102 -4.63 -9.76 -3.09
CA ARG A 102 -5.03 -8.39 -3.43
C ARG A 102 -4.66 -8.11 -4.87
N SER A 103 -5.62 -7.64 -5.66
CA SER A 103 -5.40 -7.29 -7.06
C SER A 103 -6.31 -6.16 -7.53
N GLY A 104 -5.85 -5.42 -8.55
CA GLY A 104 -6.66 -4.46 -9.28
C GLY A 104 -7.43 -5.13 -10.41
N ASN A 105 -8.47 -4.46 -10.90
CA ASN A 105 -9.34 -4.95 -11.97
C ASN A 105 -9.92 -6.35 -11.73
N ASP A 106 -10.16 -6.67 -10.49
CA ASP A 106 -10.85 -7.89 -10.10
C ASP A 106 -12.35 -7.61 -10.01
N GLY A 107 -13.08 -7.88 -11.10
CA GLY A 107 -14.47 -7.43 -11.26
C GLY A 107 -14.57 -5.89 -11.26
N HIS A 108 -13.67 -5.23 -11.97
CA HIS A 108 -13.58 -3.77 -12.10
C HIS A 108 -13.25 -3.00 -10.81
N ALA A 109 -12.76 -3.68 -9.78
CA ALA A 109 -12.40 -3.09 -8.50
C ALA A 109 -11.03 -3.59 -7.98
N VAL A 110 -10.47 -2.90 -7.00
CA VAL A 110 -9.41 -3.47 -6.16
C VAL A 110 -10.08 -4.37 -5.13
N ARG A 111 -9.68 -5.63 -5.09
CA ARG A 111 -10.22 -6.60 -4.14
C ARG A 111 -9.12 -7.37 -3.43
N THR A 112 -9.41 -7.73 -2.19
CA THR A 112 -8.62 -8.66 -1.38
C THR A 112 -9.55 -9.82 -1.03
N ARG A 113 -9.27 -11.01 -1.57
CA ARG A 113 -10.16 -12.17 -1.40
C ARG A 113 -9.42 -13.49 -1.62
N PRO A 114 -10.00 -14.63 -1.19
CA PRO A 114 -9.50 -15.95 -1.57
C PRO A 114 -9.46 -16.10 -3.09
N ARG A 115 -8.34 -16.63 -3.60
CA ARG A 115 -8.15 -16.87 -5.03
C ARG A 115 -7.33 -18.12 -5.26
N SER A 116 -7.79 -18.97 -6.19
CA SER A 116 -7.02 -20.11 -6.65
C SER A 116 -5.76 -19.65 -7.36
N LEU A 117 -4.64 -20.29 -7.09
CA LEU A 117 -3.37 -20.07 -7.79
C LEU A 117 -3.21 -20.95 -9.02
N ALA A 118 -4.23 -21.75 -9.37
CA ALA A 118 -4.20 -22.56 -10.57
C ALA A 118 -3.94 -21.70 -11.82
N GLY A 119 -3.09 -22.16 -12.70
CA GLY A 119 -2.69 -21.43 -13.91
C GLY A 119 -1.74 -20.25 -13.65
N ALA A 120 -1.22 -20.08 -12.44
CA ALA A 120 -0.14 -19.13 -12.19
C ALA A 120 1.10 -19.51 -13.00
N ILE A 121 1.66 -18.52 -13.72
CA ILE A 121 2.85 -18.69 -14.56
C ILE A 121 4.14 -18.25 -13.85
N ALA A 122 4.03 -17.45 -12.79
CA ALA A 122 5.19 -17.03 -11.99
C ALA A 122 4.77 -16.58 -10.59
N PHE A 123 5.72 -16.70 -9.66
CA PHE A 123 5.71 -16.06 -8.35
C PHE A 123 6.97 -15.20 -8.23
N ARG A 124 6.80 -13.90 -7.99
CA ARG A 124 7.88 -12.92 -8.06
C ARG A 124 7.96 -12.09 -6.77
N ARG A 125 9.14 -11.51 -6.52
CA ARG A 125 9.37 -10.53 -5.46
C ARG A 125 10.15 -9.34 -6.02
N ALA A 126 9.98 -8.16 -5.44
CA ALA A 126 10.90 -7.06 -5.68
C ALA A 126 12.33 -7.46 -5.32
N TYR A 127 13.32 -6.81 -5.94
CA TYR A 127 14.70 -6.89 -5.45
C TYR A 127 14.73 -6.40 -4.00
N ALA A 128 15.55 -7.06 -3.18
CA ALA A 128 15.84 -6.54 -1.86
C ALA A 128 16.50 -5.14 -2.02
N SER A 129 15.99 -4.16 -1.27
CA SER A 129 16.69 -2.87 -1.17
C SER A 129 18.03 -3.12 -0.49
N MET A 130 19.11 -2.78 -1.17
CA MET A 130 20.45 -2.76 -0.57
C MET A 130 20.60 -1.55 0.34
#